data_e1ee3f0178a270a0c712b689a2e84f83
#
_entry.id   e1ee3f0178a270a0c712b689a2e84f83
#
_cell.length_a   1.000
_cell.length_b   1.000
_cell.length_c   1.000
_cell.angle_alpha   90.00
_cell.angle_beta   90.00
_cell.angle_gamma   90.00
#
_symmetry.space_group_name_H-M   'P 1'
#
loop_
_entity.id
_entity.type
_entity.pdbx_description
1 polymer ?
#
loop_
_entity_poly.entity_id
_entity_poly.type
_entity_poly.pdbx_seq_one_letter_code
_entity_poly.pdbx_strand_id
1 'polypeptide(L)'
;MTPDSSSVEAPTSAGRAALGPGDIEIVWRRLISFMDEAMTTMIRTAYSTTIRESRDLTVVLFDPRGRAVAECTSANASFIGTLPRSMQAFLKAHPAGDWRAGDCVITNDPWIGAGHLQDITMASPIFLGDDLFGFALIAAHGPDIGGGLYSALSREVFEEGLRIPICHYARADVRDSLVREFIVSNVRVPDKVIGDLEGMAACVEKAGRQVRELAQSMSTERYLACTDEIVRRSEAAMRAAIREIPNGTYRSDLTTSGLEEPLRIACTVTVSDDTIAVDFSGSSGAQRFGINVPLCYTYAHTVYPLKCILAPEVPNNHGTLTPLSVTAPEGCVLNPQFPAPVSARHLTGQFLSAAVFLALAECIPDRVMTESGVTRPQLVFSGKTREGERFVEHIFMVSGLGARSAADGPNALCFPANTTCTPIEIIEALTTLRIECKELVPDSGGAGQWRGGCGQRMSVRNASGEPIQLSVLAELTHRGAQGLFGGLPGRPTVITLDGESIPDKALIDFPPQSVLVVESAGGGGFGPAGQRDPAATDRDLLEGYVSA
;
A
#
# COMPACT_ATOMS: atom_id res chain seq x y z
N MET A 1 4.21 5.12 -42.45
CA MET A 1 5.61 5.51 -42.17
C MET A 1 5.90 5.06 -40.77
N THR A 2 6.57 3.94 -40.62
CA THR A 2 7.01 3.34 -39.35
C THR A 2 8.22 4.14 -38.84
N PRO A 3 8.29 4.53 -37.57
CA PRO A 3 9.50 5.14 -37.02
C PRO A 3 10.54 4.06 -36.73
N ASP A 4 11.72 4.35 -37.17
CA ASP A 4 12.97 3.61 -37.08
C ASP A 4 13.35 3.33 -35.60
N SER A 5 13.53 2.05 -35.28
CA SER A 5 14.01 1.59 -34.00
C SER A 5 15.55 1.70 -34.00
N SER A 6 16.09 2.79 -33.47
CA SER A 6 17.51 2.86 -33.14
C SER A 6 17.77 1.91 -31.96
N SER A 7 18.23 0.72 -32.28
CA SER A 7 18.74 -0.32 -31.40
C SER A 7 19.95 0.23 -30.64
N VAL A 8 19.80 0.40 -29.33
CA VAL A 8 20.95 0.44 -28.42
C VAL A 8 21.52 -0.98 -28.38
N GLU A 9 22.65 -1.19 -29.02
CA GLU A 9 23.35 -2.46 -29.02
C GLU A 9 23.65 -2.91 -27.58
N ALA A 10 23.28 -4.15 -27.27
CA ALA A 10 23.66 -4.79 -26.03
C ALA A 10 25.22 -4.90 -25.96
N PRO A 11 25.85 -4.61 -24.82
CA PRO A 11 27.30 -4.72 -24.70
C PRO A 11 27.75 -6.16 -24.95
N THR A 12 28.74 -6.30 -25.83
CA THR A 12 29.36 -7.55 -26.26
C THR A 12 29.96 -8.31 -25.08
N SER A 13 29.93 -9.64 -25.14
CA SER A 13 30.31 -10.64 -24.12
C SER A 13 31.77 -10.68 -23.68
N ALA A 14 32.60 -9.68 -23.94
CA ALA A 14 34.05 -9.67 -23.77
C ALA A 14 34.56 -9.00 -22.48
N GLY A 15 33.79 -8.98 -21.39
CA GLY A 15 34.20 -8.37 -20.12
C GLY A 15 33.56 -8.99 -18.88
N ARG A 16 32.86 -10.10 -18.98
CA ARG A 16 32.24 -10.76 -17.82
C ARG A 16 33.35 -11.48 -16.98
N ALA A 17 33.98 -10.74 -16.08
CA ALA A 17 34.55 -11.39 -14.90
C ALA A 17 33.40 -12.17 -14.26
N ALA A 18 33.51 -13.49 -14.17
CA ALA A 18 32.44 -14.36 -13.72
C ALA A 18 31.99 -13.92 -12.32
N LEU A 19 30.79 -13.35 -12.22
CA LEU A 19 30.17 -13.01 -10.93
C LEU A 19 29.88 -14.31 -10.20
N GLY A 20 30.53 -14.52 -9.06
CA GLY A 20 30.20 -15.65 -8.19
C GLY A 20 28.75 -15.49 -7.62
N PRO A 21 28.07 -16.62 -7.35
CA PRO A 21 26.75 -16.55 -6.71
C PRO A 21 26.73 -15.72 -5.41
N GLY A 22 27.82 -15.79 -4.62
CA GLY A 22 27.97 -15.02 -3.38
C GLY A 22 28.15 -13.51 -3.60
N ASP A 23 28.81 -13.09 -4.69
CA ASP A 23 29.00 -11.68 -5.01
C ASP A 23 27.64 -10.99 -5.24
N ILE A 24 26.73 -11.67 -5.96
CA ILE A 24 25.41 -11.15 -6.29
C ILE A 24 24.55 -11.02 -5.04
N GLU A 25 24.57 -12.04 -4.16
CA GLU A 25 23.82 -12.00 -2.90
C GLU A 25 24.30 -10.86 -2.00
N ILE A 26 25.61 -10.66 -1.89
CA ILE A 26 26.19 -9.56 -1.10
C ILE A 26 25.74 -8.20 -1.67
N VAL A 27 25.83 -8.00 -2.99
CA VAL A 27 25.41 -6.75 -3.63
C VAL A 27 23.90 -6.53 -3.39
N TRP A 28 23.08 -7.55 -3.62
CA TRP A 28 21.64 -7.44 -3.45
C TRP A 28 21.24 -7.07 -2.03
N ARG A 29 21.79 -7.77 -1.01
CA ARG A 29 21.53 -7.46 0.40
C ARG A 29 21.97 -6.04 0.77
N ARG A 30 23.10 -5.57 0.22
CA ARG A 30 23.54 -4.18 0.42
C ARG A 30 22.57 -3.17 -0.20
N LEU A 31 22.08 -3.41 -1.41
CA LEU A 31 21.12 -2.52 -2.07
C LEU A 31 19.80 -2.44 -1.27
N ILE A 32 19.30 -3.57 -0.77
CA ILE A 32 18.13 -3.60 0.11
C ILE A 32 18.40 -2.81 1.39
N SER A 33 19.55 -3.04 2.05
CA SER A 33 19.94 -2.31 3.26
C SER A 33 20.02 -0.79 3.04
N PHE A 34 20.47 -0.34 1.87
CA PHE A 34 20.48 1.09 1.52
C PHE A 34 19.07 1.66 1.43
N MET A 35 18.12 0.91 0.88
CA MET A 35 16.71 1.32 0.83
C MET A 35 16.09 1.37 2.23
N ASP A 36 16.41 0.40 3.11
CA ASP A 36 15.98 0.39 4.51
C ASP A 36 16.56 1.56 5.31
N GLU A 37 17.82 1.90 5.08
CA GLU A 37 18.45 3.06 5.72
C GLU A 37 17.89 4.39 5.20
N ALA A 38 17.58 4.49 3.92
CA ALA A 38 16.92 5.65 3.33
C ALA A 38 15.50 5.81 3.90
N MET A 39 14.72 4.73 3.97
CA MET A 39 13.41 4.70 4.64
C MET A 39 13.51 5.14 6.10
N THR A 40 14.49 4.62 6.85
CA THR A 40 14.74 5.02 8.24
C THR A 40 15.05 6.51 8.36
N THR A 41 15.78 7.08 7.40
CA THR A 41 16.04 8.52 7.34
C THR A 41 14.74 9.29 7.17
N MET A 42 13.89 8.89 6.22
CA MET A 42 12.58 9.52 6.03
C MET A 42 11.73 9.48 7.30
N ILE A 43 11.60 8.31 7.93
CA ILE A 43 10.82 8.15 9.19
C ILE A 43 11.32 9.10 10.27
N ARG A 44 12.64 9.28 10.42
CA ARG A 44 13.24 10.15 11.45
C ARG A 44 13.14 11.64 11.16
N THR A 45 13.01 12.01 9.90
CA THR A 45 12.93 13.42 9.47
C THR A 45 11.51 13.86 9.14
N ALA A 46 10.56 12.93 9.06
CA ALA A 46 9.17 13.23 8.74
C ALA A 46 8.47 14.08 9.81
N TYR A 47 7.63 14.97 9.35
CA TYR A 47 6.81 15.85 10.17
C TYR A 47 5.43 15.26 10.45
N SER A 48 4.89 14.46 9.52
CA SER A 48 3.59 13.82 9.69
C SER A 48 3.64 12.50 10.44
N THR A 49 2.58 12.18 11.15
CA THR A 49 2.36 10.89 11.83
C THR A 49 2.12 9.75 10.85
N THR A 50 1.54 10.03 9.67
CA THR A 50 1.33 9.06 8.59
C THR A 50 2.63 8.39 8.14
N ILE A 51 3.71 9.17 8.07
CA ILE A 51 5.03 8.66 7.70
C ILE A 51 5.80 8.18 8.92
N ARG A 52 5.88 9.02 9.97
CA ARG A 52 6.73 8.74 11.13
C ARG A 52 6.25 7.57 11.97
N GLU A 53 4.93 7.52 12.23
CA GLU A 53 4.34 6.52 13.12
C GLU A 53 3.67 5.38 12.32
N SER A 54 2.88 5.72 11.31
CA SER A 54 2.15 4.71 10.54
C SER A 54 2.99 4.05 9.44
N ARG A 55 4.16 4.61 9.11
CA ARG A 55 5.12 4.08 8.12
C ARG A 55 4.48 3.85 6.75
N ASP A 56 3.60 4.77 6.35
CA ASP A 56 2.92 4.67 5.06
C ASP A 56 3.80 5.25 3.93
N LEU A 57 4.87 4.52 3.62
CA LEU A 57 5.86 4.88 2.60
C LEU A 57 6.57 3.65 2.05
N THR A 58 7.27 3.84 0.93
CA THR A 58 8.14 2.82 0.32
C THR A 58 9.28 3.49 -0.44
N VAL A 59 10.48 2.91 -0.38
CA VAL A 59 11.67 3.36 -1.10
C VAL A 59 12.16 2.25 -2.02
N VAL A 60 12.40 2.58 -3.29
CA VAL A 60 12.79 1.62 -4.33
C VAL A 60 13.94 2.16 -5.16
N LEU A 61 14.91 1.29 -5.44
CA LEU A 61 16.00 1.51 -6.38
C LEU A 61 15.62 0.98 -7.75
N PHE A 62 15.85 1.79 -8.78
CA PHE A 62 15.65 1.42 -10.18
C PHE A 62 16.96 1.45 -10.96
N ASP A 63 17.09 0.58 -11.95
CA ASP A 63 18.17 0.65 -12.92
C ASP A 63 17.96 1.79 -13.94
N PRO A 64 18.93 2.08 -14.83
CA PRO A 64 18.77 3.14 -15.83
C PRO A 64 17.61 2.95 -16.82
N ARG A 65 17.08 1.72 -16.96
CA ARG A 65 15.92 1.39 -17.80
C ARG A 65 14.60 1.55 -17.05
N GLY A 66 14.64 1.91 -15.76
CA GLY A 66 13.46 2.03 -14.91
C GLY A 66 12.89 0.68 -14.45
N ARG A 67 13.72 -0.37 -14.34
CA ARG A 67 13.33 -1.64 -13.72
C ARG A 67 13.68 -1.60 -12.23
N ALA A 68 12.73 -1.94 -11.36
CA ALA A 68 12.99 -2.05 -9.93
C ALA A 68 14.03 -3.15 -9.65
N VAL A 69 15.07 -2.82 -8.87
CA VAL A 69 16.18 -3.73 -8.51
C VAL A 69 16.11 -4.15 -7.05
N ALA A 70 15.84 -3.21 -6.17
CA ALA A 70 15.74 -3.45 -4.73
C ALA A 70 14.70 -2.52 -4.10
N GLU A 71 14.00 -3.01 -3.11
CA GLU A 71 12.97 -2.31 -2.36
C GLU A 71 13.25 -2.45 -0.86
N CYS A 72 12.84 -1.47 -0.06
CA CYS A 72 12.95 -1.56 1.40
C CYS A 72 12.09 -2.71 1.95
N THR A 73 12.55 -3.34 3.03
CA THR A 73 11.92 -4.57 3.59
C THR A 73 10.58 -4.31 4.25
N SER A 74 10.33 -3.10 4.75
CA SER A 74 9.09 -2.70 5.42
C SER A 74 8.15 -1.92 4.51
N ALA A 75 8.20 -2.16 3.19
CA ALA A 75 7.38 -1.50 2.19
C ALA A 75 5.87 -1.65 2.44
N ASN A 76 5.09 -0.61 2.12
CA ASN A 76 3.65 -0.72 2.03
C ASN A 76 3.27 -1.43 0.71
N ALA A 77 2.43 -2.46 0.81
CA ALA A 77 1.95 -3.25 -0.33
C ALA A 77 1.32 -2.41 -1.45
N SER A 78 0.70 -1.29 -1.11
CA SER A 78 0.11 -0.37 -2.09
C SER A 78 1.11 0.17 -3.10
N PHE A 79 2.41 0.21 -2.77
CA PHE A 79 3.45 0.80 -3.60
C PHE A 79 4.24 -0.23 -4.44
N ILE A 80 4.20 -1.52 -4.08
CA ILE A 80 5.00 -2.59 -4.71
C ILE A 80 4.79 -2.67 -6.22
N GLY A 81 3.55 -2.57 -6.68
CA GLY A 81 3.24 -2.64 -8.12
C GLY A 81 3.07 -1.28 -8.78
N THR A 82 2.92 -0.19 -8.00
CA THR A 82 2.66 1.15 -8.53
C THR A 82 3.94 1.88 -8.91
N LEU A 83 5.00 1.83 -8.07
CA LEU A 83 6.24 2.57 -8.30
C LEU A 83 6.96 2.21 -9.60
N PRO A 84 7.02 0.95 -10.07
CA PRO A 84 7.55 0.63 -11.40
C PRO A 84 6.80 1.34 -12.54
N ARG A 85 5.48 1.49 -12.42
CA ARG A 85 4.66 2.23 -13.38
C ARG A 85 4.91 3.73 -13.31
N SER A 86 5.04 4.28 -12.11
CA SER A 86 5.40 5.69 -11.89
C SER A 86 6.76 6.01 -12.52
N MET A 87 7.76 5.13 -12.35
CA MET A 87 9.08 5.32 -12.96
C MET A 87 9.01 5.33 -14.50
N GLN A 88 8.26 4.42 -15.09
CA GLN A 88 8.05 4.42 -16.56
C GLN A 88 7.35 5.70 -17.03
N ALA A 89 6.39 6.23 -16.27
CA ALA A 89 5.73 7.49 -16.59
C ALA A 89 6.70 8.68 -16.48
N PHE A 90 7.57 8.70 -15.47
CA PHE A 90 8.63 9.71 -15.34
C PHE A 90 9.61 9.67 -16.52
N LEU A 91 10.07 8.48 -16.92
CA LEU A 91 10.96 8.31 -18.08
C LEU A 91 10.29 8.67 -19.41
N LYS A 92 8.97 8.48 -19.51
CA LYS A 92 8.21 8.92 -20.69
C LYS A 92 8.08 10.45 -20.75
N ALA A 93 7.90 11.10 -19.60
CA ALA A 93 7.78 12.57 -19.51
C ALA A 93 9.17 13.25 -19.62
N HIS A 94 10.18 12.65 -19.04
CA HIS A 94 11.57 13.09 -19.01
C HIS A 94 12.45 11.91 -19.43
N PRO A 95 12.81 11.78 -20.72
CA PRO A 95 13.74 10.75 -21.19
C PRO A 95 15.07 10.75 -20.42
N ALA A 96 15.74 9.60 -20.34
CA ALA A 96 16.94 9.43 -19.52
C ALA A 96 18.03 10.49 -19.75
N GLY A 97 18.14 11.03 -20.98
CA GLY A 97 19.10 12.10 -21.33
C GLY A 97 18.73 13.50 -20.81
N ASP A 98 17.50 13.71 -20.35
CA ASP A 98 17.02 15.01 -19.85
C ASP A 98 17.31 15.22 -18.36
N TRP A 99 17.60 14.14 -17.63
CA TRP A 99 17.89 14.20 -16.21
C TRP A 99 19.29 14.73 -15.92
N ARG A 100 19.44 15.44 -14.82
CA ARG A 100 20.71 15.97 -14.30
C ARG A 100 20.87 15.58 -12.84
N ALA A 101 22.13 15.52 -12.38
CA ALA A 101 22.41 15.33 -10.96
C ALA A 101 21.72 16.41 -10.12
N GLY A 102 21.08 16.02 -9.02
CA GLY A 102 20.33 16.93 -8.15
C GLY A 102 18.90 17.23 -8.61
N ASP A 103 18.43 16.63 -9.70
CA ASP A 103 17.01 16.72 -10.09
C ASP A 103 16.14 15.89 -9.14
N CYS A 104 14.98 16.44 -8.79
CA CYS A 104 13.89 15.71 -8.15
C CYS A 104 12.60 15.96 -8.93
N VAL A 105 11.94 14.91 -9.38
CA VAL A 105 10.66 14.97 -10.10
C VAL A 105 9.58 14.37 -9.21
N ILE A 106 8.42 15.04 -9.13
CA ILE A 106 7.29 14.59 -8.31
C ILE A 106 6.01 14.44 -9.13
N THR A 107 5.09 13.65 -8.60
CA THR A 107 3.68 13.61 -8.99
C THR A 107 2.85 13.00 -7.87
N ASN A 108 1.56 13.34 -7.83
CA ASN A 108 0.56 12.59 -7.06
C ASN A 108 -0.65 12.21 -7.94
N ASP A 109 -0.47 12.20 -9.27
CA ASP A 109 -1.53 11.83 -10.20
C ASP A 109 -1.98 10.37 -9.92
N PRO A 110 -3.27 10.11 -9.62
CA PRO A 110 -3.76 8.79 -9.24
C PRO A 110 -3.55 7.71 -10.29
N TRP A 111 -3.57 8.05 -11.57
CA TRP A 111 -3.41 7.10 -12.68
C TRP A 111 -1.94 6.77 -12.98
N ILE A 112 -1.02 7.60 -12.50
CA ILE A 112 0.43 7.46 -12.67
C ILE A 112 1.07 6.96 -11.38
N GLY A 113 0.65 7.51 -10.24
CA GLY A 113 1.17 7.23 -8.91
C GLY A 113 0.52 6.01 -8.24
N ALA A 114 0.08 6.21 -7.01
CA ALA A 114 -0.42 5.14 -6.13
C ALA A 114 -1.95 5.09 -6.00
N GLY A 115 -2.68 5.65 -6.94
CA GLY A 115 -4.13 5.50 -7.08
C GLY A 115 -4.98 6.54 -6.35
N HIS A 116 -4.41 7.52 -5.62
CA HIS A 116 -5.09 8.68 -5.07
C HIS A 116 -4.14 9.87 -4.87
N LEU A 117 -4.70 11.06 -4.62
CA LEU A 117 -3.90 12.29 -4.54
C LEU A 117 -3.03 12.39 -3.28
N GLN A 118 -3.37 11.70 -2.20
CA GLN A 118 -2.65 11.76 -0.94
C GLN A 118 -1.24 11.17 -1.01
N ASP A 119 -1.01 10.23 -1.94
CA ASP A 119 0.30 9.59 -2.09
C ASP A 119 1.17 10.38 -3.08
N ILE A 120 2.21 11.01 -2.58
CA ILE A 120 3.18 11.73 -3.41
C ILE A 120 4.33 10.79 -3.73
N THR A 121 4.69 10.71 -5.02
CA THR A 121 5.84 9.96 -5.52
C THR A 121 6.92 10.94 -5.95
N MET A 122 8.16 10.71 -5.52
CA MET A 122 9.34 11.50 -5.87
C MET A 122 10.44 10.60 -6.41
N ALA A 123 11.06 11.02 -7.51
CA ALA A 123 12.19 10.34 -8.14
C ALA A 123 13.41 11.25 -8.21
N SER A 124 14.61 10.70 -8.01
CA SER A 124 15.87 11.37 -8.23
C SER A 124 16.84 10.46 -8.99
N PRO A 125 17.60 10.98 -9.99
CA PRO A 125 18.56 10.19 -10.75
C PRO A 125 19.83 9.95 -9.92
N ILE A 126 20.50 8.86 -10.22
CA ILE A 126 21.78 8.48 -9.61
C ILE A 126 22.85 8.52 -10.69
N PHE A 127 23.73 9.53 -10.64
CA PHE A 127 24.83 9.69 -11.57
C PHE A 127 26.18 9.35 -10.93
N LEU A 128 27.09 8.80 -11.72
CA LEU A 128 28.50 8.64 -11.41
C LEU A 128 29.30 9.30 -12.52
N GLY A 129 29.88 10.48 -12.25
CA GLY A 129 30.32 11.39 -13.31
C GLY A 129 29.11 11.81 -14.16
N ASP A 130 29.21 11.61 -15.48
CA ASP A 130 28.14 11.91 -16.44
C ASP A 130 27.25 10.69 -16.74
N ASP A 131 27.58 9.51 -16.20
CA ASP A 131 26.86 8.27 -16.46
C ASP A 131 25.68 8.11 -15.52
N LEU A 132 24.49 7.85 -16.08
CA LEU A 132 23.28 7.54 -15.33
C LEU A 132 23.30 6.07 -14.87
N PHE A 133 23.28 5.86 -13.57
CA PHE A 133 23.34 4.52 -12.93
C PHE A 133 21.99 3.95 -12.55
N GLY A 134 20.98 4.80 -12.42
CA GLY A 134 19.65 4.43 -12.01
C GLY A 134 18.90 5.56 -11.36
N PHE A 135 17.86 5.22 -10.62
CA PHE A 135 17.00 6.18 -9.93
C PHE A 135 16.65 5.67 -8.54
N ALA A 136 16.57 6.58 -7.58
CA ALA A 136 15.92 6.30 -6.30
C ALA A 136 14.51 6.92 -6.32
N LEU A 137 13.51 6.13 -5.96
CA LEU A 137 12.13 6.58 -5.80
C LEU A 137 11.68 6.40 -4.37
N ILE A 138 10.83 7.33 -3.92
CA ILE A 138 10.04 7.21 -2.71
C ILE A 138 8.58 7.55 -3.04
N ALA A 139 7.65 6.79 -2.48
CA ALA A 139 6.26 7.21 -2.35
C ALA A 139 5.89 7.27 -0.88
N ALA A 140 5.11 8.27 -0.50
CA ALA A 140 4.66 8.46 0.87
C ALA A 140 3.28 9.10 0.92
N HIS A 141 2.46 8.69 1.91
CA HIS A 141 1.14 9.24 2.16
C HIS A 141 1.26 10.58 2.88
N GLY A 142 0.90 11.67 2.20
CA GLY A 142 0.92 13.02 2.75
C GLY A 142 -0.17 13.24 3.81
N PRO A 143 0.06 14.14 4.78
CA PRO A 143 -0.91 14.42 5.84
C PRO A 143 -2.13 15.21 5.35
N ASP A 144 -2.00 15.96 4.28
CA ASP A 144 -3.05 16.77 3.66
C ASP A 144 -2.66 17.14 2.24
N ILE A 145 -3.63 17.18 1.35
CA ILE A 145 -3.47 17.59 -0.04
C ILE A 145 -4.48 18.68 -0.44
N GLY A 146 -5.15 19.30 0.53
CA GLY A 146 -6.19 20.28 0.27
C GLY A 146 -7.53 19.64 -0.10
N GLY A 147 -8.37 20.39 -0.84
CA GLY A 147 -9.68 19.92 -1.28
C GLY A 147 -10.63 19.59 -0.14
N GLY A 148 -11.49 18.60 -0.35
CA GLY A 148 -12.25 17.96 0.72
C GLY A 148 -11.34 17.27 1.73
N LEU A 149 -11.81 17.06 2.96
CA LEU A 149 -11.08 16.18 3.88
C LEU A 149 -11.07 14.77 3.27
N TYR A 150 -9.95 14.01 3.45
CA TYR A 150 -9.82 12.66 2.91
C TYR A 150 -11.08 11.82 3.19
N SER A 151 -11.89 11.59 2.18
CA SER A 151 -13.26 11.07 2.31
C SER A 151 -13.65 10.25 1.08
N ALA A 152 -14.56 9.29 1.26
CA ALA A 152 -15.15 8.54 0.15
C ALA A 152 -16.21 9.32 -0.63
N LEU A 153 -16.63 10.51 -0.19
CA LEU A 153 -17.81 11.21 -0.69
C LEU A 153 -17.56 12.12 -1.90
N SER A 154 -16.31 12.29 -2.33
CA SER A 154 -15.96 13.03 -3.54
C SER A 154 -16.62 12.43 -4.77
N ARG A 155 -17.02 13.29 -5.72
CA ARG A 155 -17.70 12.90 -6.97
C ARG A 155 -16.82 12.98 -8.21
N GLU A 156 -15.74 13.73 -8.09
CA GLU A 156 -14.70 13.89 -9.10
C GLU A 156 -13.35 14.07 -8.41
N VAL A 157 -12.27 13.68 -9.08
CA VAL A 157 -10.91 13.86 -8.55
C VAL A 157 -10.57 15.33 -8.25
N PHE A 158 -11.24 16.29 -8.90
CA PHE A 158 -11.04 17.71 -8.64
C PHE A 158 -11.50 18.17 -7.25
N GLU A 159 -12.42 17.45 -6.62
CA GLU A 159 -12.88 17.73 -5.25
C GLU A 159 -11.91 17.17 -4.20
N GLU A 160 -11.02 16.26 -4.58
CA GLU A 160 -10.17 15.50 -3.66
C GLU A 160 -8.93 16.26 -3.19
N GLY A 161 -8.49 17.29 -3.93
CA GLY A 161 -7.37 18.13 -3.56
C GLY A 161 -6.49 18.55 -4.72
N LEU A 162 -5.29 19.02 -4.38
CA LEU A 162 -4.28 19.47 -5.35
C LEU A 162 -3.72 18.27 -6.11
N ARG A 163 -3.96 18.23 -7.42
CA ARG A 163 -3.32 17.28 -8.32
C ARG A 163 -2.03 17.87 -8.86
N ILE A 164 -0.91 17.25 -8.54
CA ILE A 164 0.43 17.62 -8.97
C ILE A 164 0.77 16.77 -10.20
N PRO A 165 0.89 17.37 -11.41
CA PRO A 165 1.34 16.63 -12.58
C PRO A 165 2.81 16.22 -12.43
N ILE A 166 3.33 15.42 -13.36
CA ILE A 166 4.77 15.17 -13.41
C ILE A 166 5.49 16.51 -13.60
N CYS A 167 6.22 16.93 -12.58
CA CYS A 167 6.97 18.19 -12.61
C CYS A 167 8.24 18.11 -11.74
N HIS A 168 9.17 19.02 -11.97
CA HIS A 168 10.37 19.12 -11.14
C HIS A 168 10.03 19.80 -9.81
N TYR A 169 10.32 19.12 -8.71
CA TYR A 169 10.39 19.71 -7.37
C TYR A 169 11.74 20.40 -7.14
N ALA A 170 12.81 19.85 -7.74
CA ALA A 170 14.12 20.47 -7.78
C ALA A 170 14.80 20.24 -9.14
N ARG A 171 15.64 21.20 -9.56
CA ARG A 171 16.56 21.08 -10.70
C ARG A 171 17.97 21.38 -10.22
N ALA A 172 18.89 20.43 -10.41
CA ALA A 172 20.28 20.56 -9.97
C ALA A 172 20.39 21.10 -8.52
N ASP A 173 19.68 20.46 -7.58
CA ASP A 173 19.57 20.79 -6.15
C ASP A 173 18.84 22.11 -5.82
N VAL A 174 18.37 22.86 -6.80
CA VAL A 174 17.59 24.09 -6.58
C VAL A 174 16.10 23.77 -6.57
N ARG A 175 15.44 24.02 -5.43
CA ARG A 175 13.99 23.82 -5.28
C ARG A 175 13.20 24.77 -6.17
N ASP A 176 12.14 24.24 -6.81
CA ASP A 176 11.21 25.06 -7.58
C ASP A 176 10.27 25.83 -6.63
N SER A 177 10.43 27.14 -6.55
CA SER A 177 9.65 27.99 -5.65
C SER A 177 8.18 28.02 -6.02
N LEU A 178 7.84 27.96 -7.31
CA LEU A 178 6.47 28.02 -7.79
C LEU A 178 5.70 26.75 -7.40
N VAL A 179 6.29 25.57 -7.60
CA VAL A 179 5.69 24.30 -7.17
C VAL A 179 5.45 24.29 -5.66
N ARG A 180 6.44 24.78 -4.89
CA ARG A 180 6.32 24.91 -3.43
C ARG A 180 5.19 25.86 -3.04
N GLU A 181 5.07 27.03 -3.65
CA GLU A 181 4.01 28.02 -3.39
C GLU A 181 2.63 27.47 -3.71
N PHE A 182 2.46 26.74 -4.83
CA PHE A 182 1.21 26.07 -5.15
C PHE A 182 0.80 25.06 -4.07
N ILE A 183 1.74 24.25 -3.59
CA ILE A 183 1.45 23.26 -2.52
C ILE A 183 1.05 23.99 -1.24
N VAL A 184 1.85 24.94 -0.76
CA VAL A 184 1.61 25.70 0.49
C VAL A 184 0.25 26.39 0.49
N SER A 185 -0.15 26.97 -0.66
CA SER A 185 -1.40 27.71 -0.80
C SER A 185 -2.65 26.83 -0.79
N ASN A 186 -2.51 25.53 -1.01
CA ASN A 186 -3.65 24.61 -1.17
C ASN A 186 -3.84 23.62 -0.01
N VAL A 187 -2.90 23.51 0.92
CA VAL A 187 -2.96 22.53 2.02
C VAL A 187 -3.24 23.21 3.38
N ARG A 188 -3.85 22.46 4.32
CA ARG A 188 -4.23 22.97 5.66
C ARG A 188 -3.07 23.02 6.63
N VAL A 189 -2.06 22.13 6.44
CA VAL A 189 -0.89 21.95 7.31
C VAL A 189 0.42 22.04 6.52
N PRO A 190 0.71 23.23 5.93
CA PRO A 190 1.79 23.41 4.96
C PRO A 190 3.17 23.03 5.49
N ASP A 191 3.45 23.32 6.76
CA ASP A 191 4.76 23.00 7.35
C ASP A 191 5.01 21.48 7.42
N LYS A 192 3.96 20.69 7.72
CA LYS A 192 4.05 19.23 7.72
C LYS A 192 4.25 18.70 6.29
N VAL A 193 3.48 19.20 5.32
CA VAL A 193 3.57 18.75 3.92
C VAL A 193 4.93 19.06 3.32
N ILE A 194 5.42 20.30 3.49
CA ILE A 194 6.74 20.70 2.98
C ILE A 194 7.87 19.99 3.73
N GLY A 195 7.76 19.83 5.05
CA GLY A 195 8.74 19.08 5.84
C GLY A 195 8.86 17.64 5.36
N ASP A 196 7.75 16.97 5.04
CA ASP A 196 7.76 15.62 4.48
C ASP A 196 8.36 15.58 3.07
N LEU A 197 8.07 16.55 2.20
CA LEU A 197 8.68 16.63 0.86
C LEU A 197 10.20 16.83 0.92
N GLU A 198 10.70 17.66 1.84
CA GLU A 198 12.14 17.81 2.06
C GLU A 198 12.76 16.52 2.63
N GLY A 199 12.05 15.82 3.51
CA GLY A 199 12.42 14.49 3.99
C GLY A 199 12.52 13.46 2.87
N MET A 200 11.55 13.47 1.92
CA MET A 200 11.57 12.61 0.74
C MET A 200 12.79 12.91 -0.15
N ALA A 201 13.10 14.19 -0.39
CA ALA A 201 14.28 14.59 -1.17
C ALA A 201 15.59 14.11 -0.50
N ALA A 202 15.73 14.31 0.81
CA ALA A 202 16.89 13.82 1.56
C ALA A 202 17.00 12.28 1.56
N CYS A 203 15.86 11.58 1.57
CA CYS A 203 15.81 10.13 1.49
C CYS A 203 16.36 9.59 0.16
N VAL A 204 15.86 10.11 -0.99
CA VAL A 204 16.34 9.67 -2.31
C VAL A 204 17.79 10.07 -2.58
N GLU A 205 18.23 11.23 -2.07
CA GLU A 205 19.63 11.63 -2.13
C GLU A 205 20.55 10.68 -1.35
N LYS A 206 20.15 10.30 -0.11
CA LYS A 206 20.92 9.34 0.69
C LYS A 206 21.00 7.99 -0.02
N ALA A 207 19.89 7.45 -0.52
CA ALA A 207 19.89 6.21 -1.30
C ALA A 207 20.85 6.30 -2.49
N GLY A 208 20.78 7.39 -3.26
CA GLY A 208 21.65 7.63 -4.41
C GLY A 208 23.12 7.69 -4.05
N ARG A 209 23.49 8.35 -2.92
CA ARG A 209 24.88 8.42 -2.45
C ARG A 209 25.43 7.04 -2.12
N GLN A 210 24.69 6.22 -1.38
CA GLN A 210 25.13 4.87 -1.00
C GLN A 210 25.28 3.96 -2.22
N VAL A 211 24.40 4.06 -3.21
CA VAL A 211 24.52 3.31 -4.48
C VAL A 211 25.74 3.76 -5.26
N ARG A 212 26.05 5.07 -5.35
CA ARG A 212 27.26 5.59 -5.99
C ARG A 212 28.53 5.02 -5.34
N GLU A 213 28.61 5.06 -4.00
CA GLU A 213 29.75 4.50 -3.24
C GLU A 213 29.96 3.02 -3.53
N LEU A 214 28.88 2.24 -3.60
CA LEU A 214 28.95 0.82 -3.96
C LEU A 214 29.43 0.64 -5.40
N ALA A 215 28.87 1.37 -6.37
CA ALA A 215 29.24 1.28 -7.78
C ALA A 215 30.73 1.65 -7.99
N GLN A 216 31.23 2.69 -7.32
CA GLN A 216 32.65 3.07 -7.33
C GLN A 216 33.57 1.97 -6.79
N SER A 217 33.11 1.19 -5.81
CA SER A 217 33.92 0.13 -5.19
C SER A 217 34.10 -1.12 -6.08
N MET A 218 33.35 -1.26 -7.18
CA MET A 218 33.30 -2.49 -7.99
C MET A 218 33.35 -2.26 -9.50
N SER A 219 33.47 -1.29 -10.13
CA SER A 219 33.29 -0.89 -11.53
C SER A 219 31.83 -0.86 -11.99
N THR A 220 31.56 0.04 -12.94
CA THR A 220 30.24 0.26 -13.54
C THR A 220 29.66 -1.01 -14.17
N GLU A 221 30.44 -1.68 -14.99
CA GLU A 221 30.00 -2.86 -15.75
C GLU A 221 29.64 -3.99 -14.79
N ARG A 222 30.43 -4.15 -13.71
CA ARG A 222 30.16 -5.19 -12.71
C ARG A 222 28.90 -4.88 -11.92
N TYR A 223 28.67 -3.63 -11.54
CA TYR A 223 27.44 -3.20 -10.86
C TYR A 223 26.21 -3.47 -11.73
N LEU A 224 26.20 -3.01 -12.99
CA LEU A 224 25.09 -3.22 -13.92
C LEU A 224 24.83 -4.70 -14.20
N ALA A 225 25.90 -5.51 -14.33
CA ALA A 225 25.76 -6.96 -14.48
C ALA A 225 25.15 -7.63 -13.22
N CYS A 226 25.46 -7.13 -12.01
CA CYS A 226 24.83 -7.60 -10.77
C CYS A 226 23.33 -7.25 -10.76
N THR A 227 22.95 -6.04 -11.11
CA THR A 227 21.53 -5.63 -11.12
C THR A 227 20.72 -6.42 -12.15
N ASP A 228 21.25 -6.67 -13.34
CA ASP A 228 20.62 -7.53 -14.35
C ASP A 228 20.44 -8.97 -13.83
N GLU A 229 21.46 -9.53 -13.17
CA GLU A 229 21.41 -10.89 -12.64
C GLU A 229 20.44 -11.02 -11.44
N ILE A 230 20.33 -10.01 -10.58
CA ILE A 230 19.35 -9.95 -9.50
C ILE A 230 17.92 -10.07 -10.07
N VAL A 231 17.59 -9.25 -11.06
CA VAL A 231 16.27 -9.27 -11.71
C VAL A 231 16.01 -10.63 -12.37
N ARG A 232 16.99 -11.17 -13.10
CA ARG A 232 16.87 -12.47 -13.77
C ARG A 232 16.66 -13.63 -12.78
N ARG A 233 17.37 -13.64 -11.65
CA ARG A 233 17.19 -14.67 -10.59
C ARG A 233 15.82 -14.59 -9.96
N SER A 234 15.33 -13.40 -9.67
CA SER A 234 14.01 -13.19 -9.10
C SER A 234 12.90 -13.66 -10.05
N GLU A 235 13.04 -13.36 -11.34
CA GLU A 235 12.10 -13.85 -12.37
C GLU A 235 12.12 -15.38 -12.44
N ALA A 236 13.30 -15.98 -12.50
CA ALA A 236 13.45 -17.43 -12.55
C ALA A 236 12.83 -18.12 -11.32
N ALA A 237 13.03 -17.56 -10.12
CA ALA A 237 12.45 -18.08 -8.89
C ALA A 237 10.91 -17.98 -8.90
N MET A 238 10.37 -16.83 -9.32
CA MET A 238 8.92 -16.64 -9.40
C MET A 238 8.28 -17.59 -10.42
N ARG A 239 8.88 -17.74 -11.61
CA ARG A 239 8.42 -18.70 -12.62
C ARG A 239 8.50 -20.15 -12.12
N ALA A 240 9.53 -20.51 -11.36
CA ALA A 240 9.64 -21.83 -10.76
C ALA A 240 8.51 -22.09 -9.76
N ALA A 241 8.19 -21.10 -8.91
CA ALA A 241 7.08 -21.20 -7.95
C ALA A 241 5.70 -21.30 -8.64
N ILE A 242 5.50 -20.60 -9.75
CA ILE A 242 4.25 -20.69 -10.53
C ILE A 242 4.07 -22.08 -11.13
N ARG A 243 5.14 -22.74 -11.62
CA ARG A 243 5.07 -24.12 -12.19
C ARG A 243 4.61 -25.17 -11.17
N GLU A 244 4.67 -24.87 -9.87
CA GLU A 244 4.15 -25.77 -8.84
C GLU A 244 2.62 -25.73 -8.74
N ILE A 245 1.96 -24.71 -9.33
CA ILE A 245 0.51 -24.59 -9.33
C ILE A 245 -0.03 -25.30 -10.58
N PRO A 246 -1.08 -26.12 -10.45
CA PRO A 246 -1.72 -26.75 -11.62
C PRO A 246 -2.20 -25.69 -12.63
N ASN A 247 -1.96 -25.97 -13.92
CA ASN A 247 -2.53 -25.15 -15.01
C ASN A 247 -4.05 -25.16 -14.92
N GLY A 248 -4.69 -24.01 -15.10
CA GLY A 248 -6.14 -23.92 -15.02
C GLY A 248 -6.65 -22.50 -14.90
N THR A 249 -7.97 -22.40 -14.79
CA THR A 249 -8.68 -21.14 -14.58
C THR A 249 -9.50 -21.23 -13.32
N TYR A 250 -9.18 -20.38 -12.36
CA TYR A 250 -9.75 -20.34 -11.02
C TYR A 250 -10.55 -19.04 -10.86
N ARG A 251 -11.67 -19.09 -10.15
CA ARG A 251 -12.59 -17.95 -10.06
C ARG A 251 -13.03 -17.70 -8.63
N SER A 252 -13.24 -16.43 -8.33
CA SER A 252 -13.93 -16.00 -7.11
C SER A 252 -14.85 -14.82 -7.40
N ASP A 253 -15.78 -14.60 -6.49
CA ASP A 253 -16.74 -13.52 -6.54
C ASP A 253 -16.91 -12.97 -5.12
N LEU A 254 -16.66 -11.68 -4.94
CA LEU A 254 -16.79 -10.99 -3.66
C LEU A 254 -17.76 -9.82 -3.80
N THR A 255 -18.43 -9.51 -2.69
CA THR A 255 -19.28 -8.32 -2.59
C THR A 255 -18.78 -7.43 -1.45
N THR A 256 -18.61 -6.13 -1.73
CA THR A 256 -18.35 -5.08 -0.74
C THR A 256 -19.59 -4.21 -0.56
N SER A 257 -19.63 -3.40 0.51
CA SER A 257 -20.84 -2.59 0.78
C SER A 257 -21.10 -1.51 -0.28
N GLY A 258 -20.05 -0.97 -0.90
CA GLY A 258 -20.21 0.22 -1.75
C GLY A 258 -20.65 1.46 -0.96
N LEU A 259 -21.28 2.41 -1.64
CA LEU A 259 -21.91 3.61 -1.05
C LEU A 259 -23.40 3.67 -1.33
N GLU A 260 -23.81 3.48 -2.59
CA GLU A 260 -25.21 3.49 -3.01
C GLU A 260 -25.73 2.06 -3.19
N GLU A 261 -24.89 1.18 -3.74
CA GLU A 261 -25.22 -0.22 -4.00
C GLU A 261 -24.01 -1.12 -3.67
N PRO A 262 -24.24 -2.38 -3.30
CA PRO A 262 -23.15 -3.34 -3.12
C PRO A 262 -22.33 -3.50 -4.41
N LEU A 263 -21.00 -3.57 -4.27
CA LEU A 263 -20.09 -3.74 -5.39
C LEU A 263 -19.68 -5.20 -5.53
N ARG A 264 -19.73 -5.69 -6.75
CA ARG A 264 -19.20 -6.99 -7.13
C ARG A 264 -17.75 -6.88 -7.58
N ILE A 265 -16.89 -7.72 -7.05
CA ILE A 265 -15.51 -7.95 -7.50
C ILE A 265 -15.44 -9.37 -8.04
N ALA A 266 -15.45 -9.51 -9.35
CA ALA A 266 -15.25 -10.79 -10.04
C ALA A 266 -13.76 -10.95 -10.34
N CYS A 267 -13.16 -12.07 -9.94
CA CYS A 267 -11.74 -12.35 -10.14
C CYS A 267 -11.57 -13.69 -10.85
N THR A 268 -10.86 -13.69 -11.97
CA THR A 268 -10.46 -14.87 -12.72
C THR A 268 -8.94 -14.95 -12.75
N VAL A 269 -8.36 -15.99 -12.15
CA VAL A 269 -6.92 -16.28 -12.15
C VAL A 269 -6.67 -17.41 -13.15
N THR A 270 -5.85 -17.17 -14.17
CA THR A 270 -5.43 -18.17 -15.15
C THR A 270 -3.96 -18.49 -14.95
N VAL A 271 -3.65 -19.73 -14.65
CA VAL A 271 -2.28 -20.25 -14.53
C VAL A 271 -1.94 -20.99 -15.81
N SER A 272 -0.87 -20.59 -16.48
CA SER A 272 -0.39 -21.18 -17.71
C SER A 272 1.13 -21.33 -17.65
N ASP A 273 1.59 -22.56 -17.50
CA ASP A 273 2.98 -22.96 -17.35
C ASP A 273 3.72 -22.19 -16.22
N ASP A 274 4.36 -21.09 -16.54
CA ASP A 274 5.13 -20.28 -15.58
C ASP A 274 4.66 -18.81 -15.52
N THR A 275 3.41 -18.57 -15.91
CA THR A 275 2.78 -17.25 -15.90
C THR A 275 1.42 -17.28 -15.22
N ILE A 276 1.03 -16.17 -14.62
CA ILE A 276 -0.31 -15.95 -14.07
C ILE A 276 -0.91 -14.69 -14.69
N ALA A 277 -2.14 -14.85 -15.22
CA ALA A 277 -2.98 -13.73 -15.63
C ALA A 277 -4.18 -13.62 -14.70
N VAL A 278 -4.44 -12.41 -14.21
CA VAL A 278 -5.64 -12.10 -13.42
C VAL A 278 -6.51 -11.12 -14.19
N ASP A 279 -7.78 -11.48 -14.37
CA ASP A 279 -8.77 -10.67 -15.05
C ASP A 279 -9.95 -10.38 -14.14
N PHE A 280 -10.33 -9.10 -14.06
CA PHE A 280 -11.44 -8.61 -13.27
C PHE A 280 -12.70 -8.31 -14.10
N SER A 281 -12.81 -8.85 -15.30
CA SER A 281 -14.02 -8.75 -16.13
C SER A 281 -15.25 -9.30 -15.40
N GLY A 282 -16.34 -8.54 -15.43
CA GLY A 282 -17.56 -8.85 -14.68
C GLY A 282 -17.67 -8.18 -13.32
N SER A 283 -16.66 -7.41 -12.90
CA SER A 283 -16.75 -6.50 -11.74
C SER A 283 -17.70 -5.33 -12.02
N SER A 284 -18.22 -4.69 -10.97
CA SER A 284 -19.13 -3.54 -11.06
C SER A 284 -18.54 -2.39 -11.87
N GLY A 285 -19.39 -1.58 -12.49
CA GLY A 285 -18.99 -0.34 -13.18
C GLY A 285 -18.38 0.70 -12.24
N ALA A 286 -17.72 1.70 -12.82
CA ALA A 286 -17.18 2.82 -12.05
C ALA A 286 -18.29 3.51 -11.25
N GLN A 287 -17.97 3.90 -10.03
CA GLN A 287 -18.88 4.48 -9.05
C GLN A 287 -18.85 6.00 -9.10
N ARG A 288 -19.95 6.61 -8.68
CA ARG A 288 -20.09 8.05 -8.58
C ARG A 288 -19.24 8.68 -7.48
N PHE A 289 -18.81 7.89 -6.50
CA PHE A 289 -18.09 8.33 -5.31
C PHE A 289 -16.65 7.80 -5.27
N GLY A 290 -15.83 8.33 -4.37
CA GLY A 290 -14.38 8.16 -4.30
C GLY A 290 -13.87 6.77 -3.90
N ILE A 291 -14.61 5.69 -4.21
CA ILE A 291 -14.23 4.30 -3.93
C ILE A 291 -13.74 3.53 -5.17
N ASN A 292 -13.58 4.22 -6.30
CA ASN A 292 -13.00 3.64 -7.51
C ASN A 292 -11.49 3.40 -7.36
N VAL A 293 -10.98 2.42 -8.06
CA VAL A 293 -9.60 1.92 -7.93
C VAL A 293 -8.87 2.06 -9.26
N PRO A 294 -7.96 3.03 -9.42
CA PRO A 294 -7.12 3.11 -10.61
C PRO A 294 -6.34 1.83 -10.88
N LEU A 295 -6.14 1.50 -12.15
CA LEU A 295 -5.54 0.22 -12.57
C LEU A 295 -4.14 -0.02 -11.97
N CYS A 296 -3.38 1.02 -11.66
CA CYS A 296 -2.09 0.90 -10.98
C CYS A 296 -2.25 0.29 -9.58
N TYR A 297 -3.26 0.72 -8.81
CA TYR A 297 -3.55 0.19 -7.49
C TYR A 297 -4.19 -1.21 -7.56
N THR A 298 -5.08 -1.44 -8.53
CA THR A 298 -5.63 -2.77 -8.84
C THR A 298 -4.49 -3.77 -9.10
N TYR A 299 -3.50 -3.37 -9.91
CA TYR A 299 -2.32 -4.19 -10.17
C TYR A 299 -1.55 -4.50 -8.88
N ALA A 300 -1.22 -3.48 -8.07
CA ALA A 300 -0.44 -3.66 -6.85
C ALA A 300 -1.11 -4.62 -5.87
N HIS A 301 -2.41 -4.44 -5.59
CA HIS A 301 -3.16 -5.27 -4.67
C HIS A 301 -3.53 -6.66 -5.20
N THR A 302 -3.24 -6.93 -6.47
CA THR A 302 -3.35 -8.26 -7.10
C THR A 302 -2.02 -9.00 -7.08
N VAL A 303 -0.91 -8.33 -7.44
CA VAL A 303 0.40 -8.99 -7.50
C VAL A 303 0.99 -9.24 -6.12
N TYR A 304 0.69 -8.40 -5.13
CA TYR A 304 1.17 -8.55 -3.76
C TYR A 304 0.74 -9.88 -3.11
N PRO A 305 -0.56 -10.23 -3.05
CA PRO A 305 -0.97 -11.52 -2.48
C PRO A 305 -0.39 -12.71 -3.26
N LEU A 306 -0.28 -12.64 -4.58
CA LEU A 306 0.40 -13.66 -5.38
C LEU A 306 1.86 -13.82 -4.96
N LYS A 307 2.58 -12.70 -4.77
CA LYS A 307 3.97 -12.72 -4.29
C LYS A 307 4.09 -13.37 -2.92
N CYS A 308 3.15 -13.08 -1.99
CA CYS A 308 3.15 -13.65 -0.64
C CYS A 308 2.99 -15.17 -0.62
N ILE A 309 2.18 -15.74 -1.53
CA ILE A 309 1.89 -17.18 -1.55
C ILE A 309 2.80 -17.99 -2.48
N LEU A 310 3.50 -17.34 -3.41
CA LEU A 310 4.36 -18.01 -4.40
C LEU A 310 5.82 -18.04 -3.98
N ALA A 311 6.39 -16.90 -3.66
CA ALA A 311 7.83 -16.77 -3.39
C ALA A 311 8.07 -15.71 -2.29
N PRO A 312 7.58 -15.91 -1.04
CA PRO A 312 7.68 -14.92 0.02
C PRO A 312 9.15 -14.57 0.37
N GLU A 313 10.06 -15.53 0.25
CA GLU A 313 11.49 -15.38 0.56
C GLU A 313 12.30 -14.61 -0.48
N VAL A 314 11.78 -14.44 -1.71
CA VAL A 314 12.46 -13.67 -2.76
C VAL A 314 12.18 -12.19 -2.56
N PRO A 315 13.19 -11.30 -2.39
CA PRO A 315 12.94 -9.87 -2.27
C PRO A 315 12.24 -9.28 -3.50
N ASN A 316 11.39 -8.26 -3.27
CA ASN A 316 10.64 -7.61 -4.35
C ASN A 316 11.57 -6.88 -5.33
N ASN A 317 11.33 -7.09 -6.61
CA ASN A 317 11.93 -6.32 -7.70
C ASN A 317 11.16 -6.59 -9.01
N HIS A 318 11.64 -6.03 -10.11
CA HIS A 318 11.03 -6.18 -11.43
C HIS A 318 10.84 -7.65 -11.84
N GLY A 319 11.80 -8.52 -11.53
CA GLY A 319 11.76 -9.94 -11.91
C GLY A 319 10.59 -10.70 -11.26
N THR A 320 10.25 -10.39 -9.99
CA THR A 320 9.11 -11.04 -9.32
C THR A 320 7.76 -10.66 -9.92
N LEU A 321 7.68 -9.54 -10.61
CA LEU A 321 6.45 -9.04 -11.24
C LEU A 321 6.31 -9.45 -12.71
N THR A 322 7.41 -9.76 -13.38
CA THR A 322 7.46 -10.07 -14.82
C THR A 322 6.48 -11.18 -15.27
N PRO A 323 6.34 -12.32 -14.56
CA PRO A 323 5.44 -13.39 -14.99
C PRO A 323 3.96 -13.15 -14.62
N LEU A 324 3.61 -11.98 -14.06
CA LEU A 324 2.27 -11.64 -13.60
C LEU A 324 1.63 -10.56 -14.49
N SER A 325 0.41 -10.80 -14.94
CA SER A 325 -0.40 -9.82 -15.67
C SER A 325 -1.74 -9.60 -14.99
N VAL A 326 -2.23 -8.36 -15.02
CA VAL A 326 -3.51 -7.96 -14.41
C VAL A 326 -4.27 -7.09 -15.40
N THR A 327 -5.53 -7.42 -15.62
CA THR A 327 -6.46 -6.68 -16.48
C THR A 327 -7.77 -6.40 -15.76
N ALA A 328 -8.37 -5.26 -16.09
CA ALA A 328 -9.72 -4.89 -15.71
C ALA A 328 -10.33 -4.04 -16.84
N PRO A 329 -11.61 -4.23 -17.21
CA PRO A 329 -12.26 -3.44 -18.25
C PRO A 329 -12.22 -1.94 -17.95
N GLU A 330 -11.99 -1.13 -18.98
CA GLU A 330 -12.08 0.32 -18.84
C GLU A 330 -13.50 0.73 -18.39
N GLY A 331 -13.58 1.67 -17.45
CA GLY A 331 -14.84 2.16 -16.89
C GLY A 331 -15.46 1.24 -15.84
N CYS A 332 -14.79 0.14 -15.43
CA CYS A 332 -15.20 -0.60 -14.24
C CYS A 332 -14.60 0.05 -12.96
N VAL A 333 -15.13 -0.34 -11.81
CA VAL A 333 -14.69 0.18 -10.49
C VAL A 333 -13.20 -0.04 -10.21
N LEU A 334 -12.58 -1.03 -10.86
CA LEU A 334 -11.16 -1.39 -10.74
C LEU A 334 -10.27 -0.81 -11.84
N ASN A 335 -10.85 -0.05 -12.77
CA ASN A 335 -10.15 0.69 -13.83
C ASN A 335 -10.97 1.92 -14.28
N PRO A 336 -11.26 2.85 -13.34
CA PRO A 336 -12.00 4.07 -13.64
C PRO A 336 -11.19 4.97 -14.58
N GLN A 337 -11.90 5.73 -15.40
CA GLN A 337 -11.28 6.71 -16.27
C GLN A 337 -11.32 8.10 -15.63
N PHE A 338 -10.31 8.92 -15.89
CA PHE A 338 -10.30 10.33 -15.46
C PHE A 338 -11.56 11.03 -16.00
N PRO A 339 -12.25 11.89 -15.20
CA PRO A 339 -11.91 12.40 -13.85
C PRO A 339 -12.63 11.68 -12.68
N ALA A 340 -12.84 10.37 -12.76
CA ALA A 340 -13.53 9.61 -11.72
C ALA A 340 -12.91 9.87 -10.33
N PRO A 341 -13.72 9.93 -9.25
CA PRO A 341 -13.24 10.11 -7.90
C PRO A 341 -12.60 8.80 -7.38
N VAL A 342 -11.45 8.93 -6.69
CA VAL A 342 -10.59 7.79 -6.30
C VAL A 342 -9.99 7.92 -4.89
N SER A 343 -10.35 8.96 -4.13
CA SER A 343 -9.73 9.28 -2.84
C SER A 343 -9.66 8.08 -1.89
N ALA A 344 -10.78 7.39 -1.69
CA ALA A 344 -10.88 6.23 -0.81
C ALA A 344 -10.76 4.88 -1.54
N ARG A 345 -9.93 4.80 -2.58
CA ARG A 345 -9.70 3.58 -3.40
C ARG A 345 -9.41 2.32 -2.59
N HIS A 346 -8.81 2.48 -1.41
CA HIS A 346 -8.44 1.38 -0.53
C HIS A 346 -9.64 0.60 -0.01
N LEU A 347 -10.81 1.25 0.14
CA LEU A 347 -12.05 0.60 0.60
C LEU A 347 -12.48 -0.54 -0.33
N THR A 348 -12.26 -0.39 -1.63
CA THR A 348 -12.53 -1.44 -2.63
C THR A 348 -11.27 -2.26 -2.94
N GLY A 349 -10.14 -1.59 -3.14
CA GLY A 349 -8.93 -2.22 -3.68
C GLY A 349 -8.27 -3.23 -2.72
N GLN A 350 -8.40 -3.09 -1.41
CA GLN A 350 -7.82 -4.05 -0.47
C GLN A 350 -8.53 -5.42 -0.48
N PHE A 351 -9.77 -5.52 -0.97
CA PHE A 351 -10.46 -6.80 -1.17
C PHE A 351 -9.85 -7.65 -2.30
N LEU A 352 -9.04 -7.08 -3.19
CA LEU A 352 -8.40 -7.81 -4.28
C LEU A 352 -7.49 -8.93 -3.77
N SER A 353 -6.84 -8.72 -2.62
CA SER A 353 -6.05 -9.79 -1.99
C SER A 353 -6.92 -10.98 -1.58
N ALA A 354 -8.08 -10.73 -0.97
CA ALA A 354 -9.03 -11.78 -0.63
C ALA A 354 -9.59 -12.45 -1.89
N ALA A 355 -9.91 -11.68 -2.95
CA ALA A 355 -10.40 -12.23 -4.21
C ALA A 355 -9.40 -13.22 -4.84
N VAL A 356 -8.11 -12.87 -4.85
CA VAL A 356 -7.04 -13.75 -5.35
C VAL A 356 -6.91 -15.01 -4.50
N PHE A 357 -6.91 -14.89 -3.18
CA PHE A 357 -6.82 -16.05 -2.28
C PHE A 357 -8.02 -17.00 -2.42
N LEU A 358 -9.23 -16.44 -2.48
CA LEU A 358 -10.45 -17.22 -2.68
C LEU A 358 -10.46 -17.96 -4.02
N ALA A 359 -9.98 -17.31 -5.10
CA ALA A 359 -9.90 -17.95 -6.41
C ALA A 359 -8.96 -19.17 -6.39
N LEU A 360 -7.84 -19.08 -5.65
CA LEU A 360 -6.84 -20.14 -5.56
C LEU A 360 -7.06 -21.12 -4.41
N ALA A 361 -8.08 -20.91 -3.57
CA ALA A 361 -8.26 -21.67 -2.31
C ALA A 361 -8.38 -23.19 -2.54
N GLU A 362 -9.13 -23.63 -3.54
CA GLU A 362 -9.27 -25.08 -3.81
C GLU A 362 -8.02 -25.69 -4.42
N CYS A 363 -7.20 -24.89 -5.12
CA CYS A 363 -6.01 -25.33 -5.83
C CYS A 363 -4.79 -25.46 -4.88
N ILE A 364 -4.59 -24.45 -4.02
CA ILE A 364 -3.45 -24.37 -3.09
C ILE A 364 -3.92 -24.01 -1.67
N PRO A 365 -4.77 -24.83 -1.03
CA PRO A 365 -5.40 -24.50 0.25
C PRO A 365 -4.41 -24.27 1.39
N ASP A 366 -3.22 -24.84 1.31
CA ASP A 366 -2.13 -24.72 2.28
C ASP A 366 -1.34 -23.41 2.17
N ARG A 367 -1.50 -22.66 1.07
CA ARG A 367 -0.79 -21.40 0.84
C ARG A 367 -1.67 -20.16 1.02
N VAL A 368 -2.99 -20.30 0.97
CA VAL A 368 -3.91 -19.16 1.07
C VAL A 368 -4.32 -18.86 2.50
N MET A 369 -4.83 -17.68 2.69
CA MET A 369 -5.43 -17.18 3.92
C MET A 369 -6.91 -16.90 3.68
N THR A 370 -7.77 -17.12 4.70
CA THR A 370 -9.17 -16.70 4.66
C THR A 370 -9.28 -15.18 4.57
N GLU A 371 -10.46 -14.65 4.34
CA GLU A 371 -10.64 -13.20 4.31
C GLU A 371 -10.25 -12.58 5.66
N SER A 372 -9.40 -11.56 5.60
CA SER A 372 -9.08 -10.73 6.77
C SER A 372 -10.17 -9.66 6.97
N GLY A 373 -10.22 -9.05 8.15
CA GLY A 373 -10.99 -7.83 8.36
C GLY A 373 -10.44 -6.67 7.52
N VAL A 374 -10.36 -6.89 6.19
CA VAL A 374 -9.78 -5.94 5.22
C VAL A 374 -10.49 -4.61 5.25
N THR A 375 -9.77 -3.59 4.76
CA THR A 375 -10.13 -2.19 4.93
C THR A 375 -10.27 -1.83 6.40
N ARG A 376 -9.13 -1.94 7.10
CA ARG A 376 -9.05 -1.39 8.44
C ARG A 376 -9.74 -0.04 8.50
N PRO A 377 -10.55 0.25 9.51
CA PRO A 377 -11.15 1.57 9.63
C PRO A 377 -10.08 2.66 9.65
N GLN A 378 -10.28 3.68 8.84
CA GLN A 378 -9.49 4.90 8.82
C GLN A 378 -10.35 6.05 9.33
N LEU A 379 -9.82 6.79 10.28
CA LEU A 379 -10.47 7.97 10.85
C LEU A 379 -9.58 9.17 10.55
N VAL A 380 -10.15 10.19 9.92
CA VAL A 380 -9.40 11.42 9.64
C VAL A 380 -10.07 12.57 10.36
N PHE A 381 -9.31 13.17 11.27
CA PHE A 381 -9.78 14.29 12.08
C PHE A 381 -9.12 15.59 11.61
N SER A 382 -9.90 16.65 11.49
CA SER A 382 -9.41 17.99 11.20
C SER A 382 -10.02 19.00 12.16
N GLY A 383 -9.15 19.71 12.87
CA GLY A 383 -9.55 20.65 13.91
C GLY A 383 -8.46 21.63 14.26
N LYS A 384 -8.54 22.16 15.48
CA LYS A 384 -7.53 23.04 16.06
C LYS A 384 -7.03 22.47 17.40
N THR A 385 -5.74 22.62 17.67
CA THR A 385 -5.16 22.34 18.98
C THR A 385 -5.65 23.34 20.03
N ARG A 386 -5.28 23.14 21.27
CA ARG A 386 -5.61 24.10 22.34
C ARG A 386 -4.94 25.46 22.15
N GLU A 387 -3.83 25.51 21.46
CA GLU A 387 -3.08 26.70 21.09
C GLU A 387 -3.65 27.40 19.85
N GLY A 388 -4.68 26.81 19.21
CA GLY A 388 -5.35 27.36 18.02
C GLY A 388 -4.73 26.97 16.69
N GLU A 389 -3.70 26.12 16.68
CA GLU A 389 -3.05 25.62 15.47
C GLU A 389 -3.92 24.57 14.79
N ARG A 390 -3.96 24.58 13.44
CA ARG A 390 -4.67 23.55 12.68
C ARG A 390 -3.97 22.22 12.75
N PHE A 391 -4.74 21.14 12.89
CA PHE A 391 -4.25 19.78 12.69
C PHE A 391 -5.13 19.04 11.68
N VAL A 392 -4.50 18.11 10.96
CA VAL A 392 -5.12 17.00 10.26
C VAL A 392 -4.41 15.75 10.75
N GLU A 393 -5.17 14.80 11.31
CA GLU A 393 -4.62 13.58 11.88
C GLU A 393 -5.34 12.36 11.31
N HIS A 394 -4.55 11.41 10.79
CA HIS A 394 -5.02 10.13 10.26
C HIS A 394 -4.79 9.04 11.31
N ILE A 395 -5.86 8.46 11.81
CA ILE A 395 -5.79 7.30 12.70
C ILE A 395 -6.08 6.05 11.89
N PHE A 396 -5.04 5.25 11.67
CA PHE A 396 -5.16 3.93 11.05
C PHE A 396 -5.41 2.90 12.15
N MET A 397 -6.59 2.30 12.11
CA MET A 397 -6.87 1.16 12.96
C MET A 397 -6.30 -0.12 12.32
N VAL A 398 -6.40 -1.22 13.01
CA VAL A 398 -6.04 -2.56 12.55
C VAL A 398 -7.23 -3.49 12.69
N SER A 399 -7.20 -4.64 12.04
CA SER A 399 -8.30 -5.61 12.04
C SER A 399 -7.77 -7.04 12.27
N GLY A 400 -8.65 -7.99 12.51
CA GLY A 400 -8.25 -9.38 12.62
C GLY A 400 -7.85 -9.96 11.26
N LEU A 401 -6.75 -10.71 11.19
CA LEU A 401 -6.35 -11.40 9.97
C LEU A 401 -7.10 -12.73 9.82
N GLY A 402 -7.24 -13.16 8.57
CA GLY A 402 -7.77 -14.47 8.24
C GLY A 402 -6.88 -15.61 8.74
N ALA A 403 -7.49 -16.74 9.07
CA ALA A 403 -6.78 -17.97 9.43
C ALA A 403 -6.17 -18.65 8.19
N ARG A 404 -5.23 -19.55 8.41
CA ARG A 404 -4.56 -20.38 7.39
C ARG A 404 -4.74 -21.86 7.75
N SER A 405 -4.37 -22.74 6.82
CA SER A 405 -4.51 -24.21 6.99
C SER A 405 -3.74 -24.80 8.18
N ALA A 406 -2.78 -24.08 8.73
CA ALA A 406 -1.91 -24.55 9.82
C ALA A 406 -1.70 -23.51 10.94
N ALA A 407 -2.48 -22.41 10.96
CA ALA A 407 -2.31 -21.37 11.96
C ALA A 407 -3.54 -20.49 12.11
N ASP A 408 -3.80 -20.08 13.34
CA ASP A 408 -4.78 -19.05 13.65
C ASP A 408 -4.43 -17.72 12.96
N GLY A 409 -5.46 -16.93 12.68
CA GLY A 409 -5.30 -15.57 12.20
C GLY A 409 -4.69 -14.68 13.28
N PRO A 410 -3.64 -13.90 12.96
CA PRO A 410 -3.10 -12.90 13.88
C PRO A 410 -4.14 -11.87 14.29
N ASN A 411 -4.13 -11.47 15.58
CA ASN A 411 -5.01 -10.45 16.11
C ASN A 411 -4.52 -9.06 15.75
N ALA A 412 -5.41 -8.15 15.43
CA ALA A 412 -5.16 -6.71 15.31
C ALA A 412 -3.89 -6.36 14.50
N LEU A 413 -3.82 -6.80 13.24
CA LEU A 413 -2.77 -6.45 12.29
C LEU A 413 -3.33 -5.73 11.06
N CYS A 414 -2.42 -5.14 10.30
CA CYS A 414 -2.75 -4.46 9.06
C CYS A 414 -2.31 -5.29 7.84
N PHE A 415 -3.24 -5.90 7.16
CA PHE A 415 -3.05 -6.58 5.88
C PHE A 415 -4.11 -6.09 4.89
N PRO A 416 -3.78 -5.83 3.61
CA PRO A 416 -2.47 -5.99 2.97
C PRO A 416 -1.54 -4.77 3.09
N ALA A 417 -1.95 -3.64 3.67
CA ALA A 417 -1.20 -2.38 3.57
C ALA A 417 0.09 -2.32 4.41
N ASN A 418 0.26 -3.20 5.42
CA ASN A 418 1.47 -3.27 6.25
C ASN A 418 1.84 -1.97 6.98
N THR A 419 0.84 -1.13 7.32
CA THR A 419 1.07 0.09 8.12
C THR A 419 0.99 -0.19 9.61
N THR A 420 1.58 0.67 10.42
CA THR A 420 1.53 0.61 11.89
C THR A 420 0.54 1.61 12.46
N CYS A 421 0.09 1.39 13.70
CA CYS A 421 -0.79 2.33 14.41
C CYS A 421 0.00 3.46 15.04
N THR A 422 -0.51 4.68 14.97
CA THR A 422 0.00 5.80 15.78
C THR A 422 -0.20 5.50 17.27
N PRO A 423 0.83 5.70 18.13
CA PRO A 423 0.69 5.60 19.58
C PRO A 423 -0.35 6.59 20.13
N ILE A 424 -1.07 6.17 21.17
CA ILE A 424 -2.11 7.00 21.81
C ILE A 424 -1.55 8.33 22.27
N GLU A 425 -0.38 8.30 22.91
CA GLU A 425 0.30 9.47 23.46
C GLU A 425 0.63 10.50 22.38
N ILE A 426 0.98 10.07 21.19
CA ILE A 426 1.25 10.96 20.05
C ILE A 426 -0.04 11.61 19.55
N ILE A 427 -1.12 10.83 19.42
CA ILE A 427 -2.44 11.36 19.01
C ILE A 427 -2.89 12.44 20.00
N GLU A 428 -2.86 12.14 21.31
CA GLU A 428 -3.29 13.06 22.36
C GLU A 428 -2.39 14.29 22.51
N ALA A 429 -1.09 14.17 22.19
CA ALA A 429 -0.14 15.28 22.21
C ALA A 429 -0.31 16.25 21.04
N LEU A 430 -0.72 15.74 19.86
CA LEU A 430 -0.81 16.53 18.62
C LEU A 430 -2.22 17.03 18.29
N THR A 431 -3.23 16.59 19.04
CA THR A 431 -4.64 16.91 18.77
C THR A 431 -5.38 17.26 20.05
N THR A 432 -6.67 17.55 19.92
CA THR A 432 -7.61 17.66 21.03
C THR A 432 -8.44 16.39 21.25
N LEU A 433 -8.00 15.28 20.68
CA LEU A 433 -8.64 13.99 20.88
C LEU A 433 -8.17 13.34 22.19
N ARG A 434 -9.05 12.56 22.80
CA ARG A 434 -8.75 11.69 23.94
C ARG A 434 -9.10 10.26 23.58
N ILE A 435 -8.13 9.35 23.69
CA ILE A 435 -8.35 7.92 23.46
C ILE A 435 -8.72 7.26 24.77
N GLU A 436 -9.97 6.85 24.94
CA GLU A 436 -10.47 6.28 26.19
C GLU A 436 -10.15 4.79 26.31
N CYS A 437 -10.14 4.07 25.18
CA CYS A 437 -9.67 2.69 25.14
C CYS A 437 -9.08 2.33 23.76
N LYS A 438 -8.17 1.35 23.78
CA LYS A 438 -7.64 0.68 22.59
C LYS A 438 -7.31 -0.77 22.99
N GLU A 439 -8.15 -1.71 22.56
CA GLU A 439 -8.11 -3.10 23.03
C GLU A 439 -8.51 -4.08 21.92
N LEU A 440 -8.28 -5.37 22.12
CA LEU A 440 -8.83 -6.40 21.24
C LEU A 440 -10.33 -6.58 21.50
N VAL A 441 -11.08 -7.00 20.48
CA VAL A 441 -12.49 -7.37 20.58
C VAL A 441 -12.59 -8.88 20.72
N PRO A 442 -12.89 -9.42 21.91
CA PRO A 442 -13.12 -10.85 22.10
C PRO A 442 -14.23 -11.36 21.17
N ASP A 443 -14.18 -12.64 20.79
CA ASP A 443 -15.17 -13.31 19.92
C ASP A 443 -15.36 -12.67 18.54
N SER A 444 -14.47 -11.78 18.12
CA SER A 444 -14.59 -11.16 16.79
C SER A 444 -13.98 -12.00 15.68
N GLY A 445 -12.98 -12.86 15.98
CA GLY A 445 -12.43 -13.80 15.01
C GLY A 445 -13.38 -14.94 14.69
N GLY A 446 -13.52 -15.29 13.41
CA GLY A 446 -14.36 -16.41 12.95
C GLY A 446 -13.89 -17.75 13.52
N ALA A 447 -14.82 -18.55 14.05
CA ALA A 447 -14.49 -19.86 14.57
C ALA A 447 -14.11 -20.83 13.44
N GLY A 448 -13.18 -21.75 13.73
CA GLY A 448 -12.66 -22.73 12.78
C GLY A 448 -11.76 -23.74 13.49
N GLN A 449 -11.26 -24.73 12.78
CA GLN A 449 -10.12 -25.52 13.23
C GLN A 449 -8.97 -24.56 13.58
N TRP A 450 -8.80 -23.54 12.74
CA TRP A 450 -7.94 -22.39 12.97
C TRP A 450 -8.83 -21.13 13.05
N ARG A 451 -8.76 -20.43 14.18
CA ARG A 451 -9.56 -19.24 14.47
C ARG A 451 -9.06 -18.04 13.65
N GLY A 452 -9.96 -17.23 13.12
CA GLY A 452 -9.63 -15.90 12.61
C GLY A 452 -9.11 -14.98 13.72
N GLY A 453 -8.29 -14.01 13.37
CA GLY A 453 -7.75 -13.02 14.30
C GLY A 453 -8.85 -12.10 14.87
N CYS A 454 -8.66 -11.64 16.10
CA CYS A 454 -9.54 -10.64 16.72
C CYS A 454 -9.31 -9.25 16.13
N GLY A 455 -10.39 -8.49 15.95
CA GLY A 455 -10.37 -7.07 15.63
C GLY A 455 -9.96 -6.21 16.81
N GLN A 456 -9.92 -4.89 16.60
CA GLN A 456 -9.57 -3.88 17.59
C GLN A 456 -10.76 -2.98 17.90
N ARG A 457 -10.98 -2.66 19.18
CA ARG A 457 -11.84 -1.56 19.63
C ARG A 457 -11.00 -0.33 19.89
N MET A 458 -11.47 0.83 19.45
CA MET A 458 -10.95 2.14 19.83
C MET A 458 -12.12 3.06 20.19
N SER A 459 -12.00 3.75 21.33
CA SER A 459 -12.95 4.79 21.76
C SER A 459 -12.22 6.14 21.77
N VAL A 460 -12.76 7.09 21.02
CA VAL A 460 -12.18 8.43 20.80
C VAL A 460 -13.16 9.48 21.24
N ARG A 461 -12.78 10.35 22.17
CA ARG A 461 -13.55 11.53 22.61
C ARG A 461 -13.01 12.79 21.95
N ASN A 462 -13.91 13.66 21.47
CA ASN A 462 -13.57 15.05 21.17
C ASN A 462 -13.48 15.84 22.48
N ALA A 463 -12.26 16.03 22.99
CA ALA A 463 -12.00 16.78 24.22
C ALA A 463 -11.82 18.28 23.98
N SER A 464 -12.11 18.80 22.77
CA SER A 464 -12.15 20.22 22.47
C SER A 464 -13.47 20.86 22.92
N GLY A 465 -13.51 22.17 22.97
CA GLY A 465 -14.76 22.95 23.19
C GLY A 465 -15.56 23.20 21.91
N GLU A 466 -15.08 22.76 20.76
CA GLU A 466 -15.66 23.03 19.44
C GLU A 466 -15.90 21.74 18.66
N PRO A 467 -16.83 21.70 17.69
CA PRO A 467 -16.92 20.61 16.74
C PRO A 467 -15.63 20.52 15.90
N ILE A 468 -15.19 19.31 15.59
CA ILE A 468 -14.09 19.04 14.64
C ILE A 468 -14.62 18.18 13.51
N GLN A 469 -14.02 18.27 12.33
CA GLN A 469 -14.42 17.41 11.21
C GLN A 469 -13.89 16.00 11.41
N LEU A 470 -14.72 15.01 11.13
CA LEU A 470 -14.39 13.59 11.14
C LEU A 470 -14.80 12.95 9.83
N SER A 471 -13.84 12.38 9.13
CA SER A 471 -14.10 11.43 8.04
C SER A 471 -13.94 10.01 8.54
N VAL A 472 -14.95 9.19 8.33
CA VAL A 472 -14.97 7.76 8.63
C VAL A 472 -14.86 7.00 7.31
N LEU A 473 -13.91 6.09 7.25
CA LEU A 473 -13.64 5.24 6.09
C LEU A 473 -13.51 3.78 6.56
N ALA A 474 -14.57 3.01 6.40
CA ALA A 474 -14.61 1.61 6.85
C ALA A 474 -15.39 0.72 5.88
N GLU A 475 -15.22 -0.58 6.04
CA GLU A 475 -15.91 -1.63 5.30
C GLU A 475 -16.28 -2.79 6.24
N LEU A 476 -16.91 -3.83 5.68
CA LEU A 476 -17.34 -5.01 6.43
C LEU A 476 -18.31 -4.69 7.59
N THR A 477 -19.16 -3.68 7.43
CA THR A 477 -20.19 -3.34 8.42
C THR A 477 -21.45 -4.18 8.28
N HIS A 478 -21.72 -4.74 7.10
CA HIS A 478 -22.93 -5.53 6.80
C HIS A 478 -22.68 -7.04 6.80
N ARG A 479 -21.43 -7.46 6.78
CA ARG A 479 -21.02 -8.86 6.85
C ARG A 479 -19.66 -8.99 7.56
N GLY A 480 -19.36 -10.17 8.07
CA GLY A 480 -18.01 -10.48 8.55
C GLY A 480 -17.08 -10.94 7.42
N ALA A 481 -15.78 -10.97 7.71
CA ALA A 481 -14.77 -11.55 6.83
C ALA A 481 -15.01 -13.07 6.68
N GLN A 482 -15.04 -13.57 5.45
CA GLN A 482 -15.45 -14.96 5.15
C GLN A 482 -14.40 -15.99 5.60
N GLY A 483 -14.88 -17.10 6.16
CA GLY A 483 -14.05 -18.28 6.42
C GLY A 483 -13.93 -19.19 5.20
N LEU A 484 -13.06 -20.19 5.28
CA LEU A 484 -12.84 -21.21 4.25
C LEU A 484 -12.98 -22.62 4.82
N PHE A 485 -13.33 -23.57 3.98
CA PHE A 485 -13.36 -25.02 4.27
C PHE A 485 -14.16 -25.39 5.55
N GLY A 486 -15.26 -24.70 5.80
CA GLY A 486 -16.11 -24.90 6.96
C GLY A 486 -15.79 -24.01 8.16
N GLY A 487 -14.80 -23.13 8.05
CA GLY A 487 -14.58 -22.04 9.00
C GLY A 487 -15.69 -20.99 8.92
N LEU A 488 -16.02 -20.38 10.05
CA LEU A 488 -17.09 -19.39 10.17
C LEU A 488 -16.56 -17.98 9.85
N PRO A 489 -17.45 -17.05 9.47
CA PRO A 489 -17.05 -15.65 9.27
C PRO A 489 -16.68 -14.98 10.61
N GLY A 490 -15.80 -13.97 10.55
CA GLY A 490 -15.54 -13.08 11.67
C GLY A 490 -16.72 -12.14 11.95
N ARG A 491 -16.65 -11.40 13.08
CA ARG A 491 -17.63 -10.34 13.37
C ARG A 491 -17.44 -9.16 12.43
N PRO A 492 -18.51 -8.49 12.00
CA PRO A 492 -18.43 -7.27 11.21
C PRO A 492 -17.86 -6.09 12.00
N THR A 493 -17.44 -5.05 11.28
CA THR A 493 -17.08 -3.74 11.83
C THR A 493 -18.33 -3.06 12.42
N VAL A 494 -18.20 -2.46 13.60
CA VAL A 494 -19.23 -1.67 14.26
C VAL A 494 -18.72 -0.25 14.51
N ILE A 495 -19.53 0.77 14.18
CA ILE A 495 -19.18 2.18 14.36
C ILE A 495 -20.36 2.90 15.02
N THR A 496 -20.10 3.51 16.17
CA THR A 496 -21.12 4.29 16.89
C THR A 496 -20.59 5.65 17.34
N LEU A 497 -21.45 6.64 17.31
CA LEU A 497 -21.23 7.96 17.87
C LEU A 497 -22.24 8.16 19.01
N ASP A 498 -21.76 8.35 20.24
CA ASP A 498 -22.57 8.44 21.46
C ASP A 498 -23.58 7.29 21.63
N GLY A 499 -23.16 6.08 21.18
CA GLY A 499 -23.98 4.86 21.23
C GLY A 499 -24.90 4.62 20.02
N GLU A 500 -25.10 5.61 19.15
CA GLU A 500 -25.90 5.48 17.94
C GLU A 500 -25.05 5.07 16.73
N SER A 501 -25.53 4.14 15.90
CA SER A 501 -24.83 3.71 14.69
C SER A 501 -24.73 4.84 13.68
N ILE A 502 -23.54 5.00 13.10
CA ILE A 502 -23.29 5.95 12.00
C ILE A 502 -22.82 5.21 10.73
N PRO A 503 -22.95 5.84 9.54
CA PRO A 503 -22.49 5.24 8.30
C PRO A 503 -20.97 4.95 8.31
N ASP A 504 -20.59 3.87 7.66
CA ASP A 504 -19.19 3.43 7.53
C ASP A 504 -18.35 4.31 6.59
N LYS A 505 -19.00 5.13 5.78
CA LYS A 505 -18.40 6.12 4.89
C LYS A 505 -19.12 7.45 5.14
N ALA A 506 -18.56 8.25 6.03
CA ALA A 506 -19.19 9.49 6.48
C ALA A 506 -18.17 10.63 6.58
N LEU A 507 -18.67 11.84 6.37
CA LEU A 507 -17.98 13.09 6.71
C LEU A 507 -18.95 13.89 7.60
N ILE A 508 -18.61 14.03 8.86
CA ILE A 508 -19.49 14.59 9.89
C ILE A 508 -18.76 15.62 10.75
N ASP A 509 -19.52 16.50 11.35
CA ASP A 509 -19.05 17.30 12.48
C ASP A 509 -19.08 16.43 13.74
N PHE A 510 -17.91 16.19 14.33
CA PHE A 510 -17.74 15.44 15.57
C PHE A 510 -17.91 16.39 16.75
N PRO A 511 -19.06 16.33 17.48
CA PRO A 511 -19.41 17.33 18.47
C PRO A 511 -18.45 17.35 19.68
N PRO A 512 -18.36 18.47 20.42
CA PRO A 512 -17.63 18.52 21.68
C PRO A 512 -18.13 17.47 22.67
N GLN A 513 -17.20 16.80 23.35
CA GLN A 513 -17.43 15.77 24.36
C GLN A 513 -18.10 14.48 23.84
N SER A 514 -18.48 14.40 22.57
CA SER A 514 -18.97 13.16 21.98
C SER A 514 -17.91 12.09 21.91
N VAL A 515 -18.35 10.83 21.92
CA VAL A 515 -17.49 9.64 21.90
C VAL A 515 -17.79 8.80 20.67
N LEU A 516 -16.77 8.64 19.83
CA LEU A 516 -16.78 7.71 18.71
C LEU A 516 -16.22 6.36 19.19
N VAL A 517 -16.95 5.28 18.98
CA VAL A 517 -16.47 3.92 19.21
C VAL A 517 -16.43 3.18 17.88
N VAL A 518 -15.28 2.58 17.58
CA VAL A 518 -15.08 1.74 16.40
C VAL A 518 -14.55 0.39 16.85
N GLU A 519 -15.25 -0.67 16.47
CA GLU A 519 -14.81 -2.05 16.56
C GLU A 519 -14.52 -2.55 15.16
N SER A 520 -13.29 -2.83 14.83
CA SER A 520 -12.91 -3.35 13.51
C SER A 520 -13.27 -4.83 13.38
N ALA A 521 -13.49 -5.28 12.15
CA ALA A 521 -13.85 -6.67 11.86
C ALA A 521 -12.77 -7.66 12.30
N GLY A 522 -13.19 -8.84 12.75
CA GLY A 522 -12.33 -10.01 12.91
C GLY A 522 -12.08 -10.71 11.57
N GLY A 523 -11.02 -11.52 11.50
CA GLY A 523 -10.72 -12.37 10.34
C GLY A 523 -11.60 -13.61 10.28
N GLY A 524 -11.73 -14.21 9.09
CA GLY A 524 -12.45 -15.49 8.89
C GLY A 524 -11.70 -16.69 9.48
N GLY A 525 -12.42 -17.72 9.90
CA GLY A 525 -11.87 -19.00 10.37
C GLY A 525 -11.52 -19.95 9.22
N PHE A 526 -10.67 -20.94 9.47
CA PHE A 526 -10.28 -21.96 8.50
C PHE A 526 -10.60 -23.35 9.03
N GLY A 527 -11.26 -24.18 8.23
CA GLY A 527 -11.65 -25.54 8.59
C GLY A 527 -12.79 -25.62 9.64
N PRO A 528 -13.39 -26.80 9.87
CA PRO A 528 -14.52 -26.93 10.77
C PRO A 528 -14.16 -26.64 12.23
N ALA A 529 -14.94 -25.83 12.92
CA ALA A 529 -14.70 -25.44 14.32
C ALA A 529 -14.64 -26.64 15.27
N GLY A 530 -15.42 -27.71 15.01
CA GLY A 530 -15.39 -28.94 15.80
C GLY A 530 -14.07 -29.73 15.74
N GLN A 531 -13.14 -29.34 14.85
CA GLN A 531 -11.81 -29.95 14.73
C GLN A 531 -10.71 -29.09 15.43
N ARG A 532 -11.10 -28.03 16.12
CA ARG A 532 -10.14 -27.21 16.87
C ARG A 532 -9.53 -28.00 18.02
N ASP A 533 -8.22 -27.92 18.18
CA ASP A 533 -7.50 -28.50 19.31
C ASP A 533 -8.05 -27.93 20.64
N PRO A 534 -8.51 -28.75 21.58
CA PRO A 534 -8.97 -28.29 22.89
C PRO A 534 -7.93 -27.41 23.62
N ALA A 535 -6.65 -27.76 23.53
CA ALA A 535 -5.60 -26.96 24.15
C ALA A 535 -5.46 -25.57 23.50
N ALA A 536 -5.80 -25.40 22.22
CA ALA A 536 -5.86 -24.09 21.58
C ALA A 536 -7.08 -23.29 22.05
N THR A 537 -8.22 -23.98 22.28
CA THR A 537 -9.42 -23.35 22.86
C THR A 537 -9.16 -22.85 24.27
N ASP A 538 -8.52 -23.67 25.12
CA ASP A 538 -8.16 -23.30 26.49
C ASP A 538 -7.20 -22.06 26.50
N ARG A 539 -6.27 -22.00 25.57
CA ARG A 539 -5.40 -20.82 25.42
C ARG A 539 -6.19 -19.58 24.99
N ASP A 540 -7.11 -19.70 24.03
CA ASP A 540 -7.93 -18.57 23.59
C ASP A 540 -8.77 -17.99 24.74
N LEU A 541 -9.31 -18.86 25.60
CA LEU A 541 -10.03 -18.46 26.82
C LEU A 541 -9.10 -17.75 27.82
N LEU A 542 -7.92 -18.33 28.06
CA LEU A 542 -6.93 -17.75 28.99
C LEU A 542 -6.43 -16.37 28.53
N GLU A 543 -6.18 -16.22 27.23
CA GLU A 543 -5.70 -14.98 26.62
C GLU A 543 -6.84 -13.95 26.39
N GLY A 544 -8.10 -14.34 26.62
CA GLY A 544 -9.27 -13.47 26.42
C GLY A 544 -9.61 -13.19 24.95
N TYR A 545 -9.21 -14.06 24.04
CA TYR A 545 -9.59 -13.94 22.61
C TYR A 545 -11.00 -14.44 22.35
N VAL A 546 -11.49 -15.34 23.19
CA VAL A 546 -12.88 -15.81 23.22
C VAL A 546 -13.43 -15.73 24.65
N SER A 547 -14.72 -15.47 24.76
CA SER A 547 -15.43 -15.51 26.05
C SER A 547 -15.79 -16.93 26.45
N ALA A 548 -16.00 -17.17 27.76
CA ALA A 548 -16.34 -18.48 28.31
C ALA A 548 -17.78 -18.93 27.94
#